data_f1000b3cc504d032b40877af73935889
#
_entry.id   f1000b3cc504d032b40877af73935889
#
_cell.length_a   1.000
_cell.length_b   1.000
_cell.length_c   1.000
_cell.angle_alpha   90.00
_cell.angle_beta   90.00
_cell.angle_gamma   90.00
#
_symmetry.space_group_name_H-M   'P 1'
#
loop_
_entity.id
_entity.type
_entity.pdbx_description
1 polymer ?
#
loop_
_entity_poly.entity_id
_entity_poly.type
_entity_poly.pdbx_seq_one_letter_code
_entity_poly.pdbx_strand_id
1 'polypeptide(L)'
;MTTREFYESIGASYDSVLVRFGSEKMITKFAKRFADDTTFQDMCKALEEKNAKEAFRMAHTLKGICSNLGFDELYKASYDLTEDYEKVCEEYKIVYDSVTKIDN
;
A
#
# COMPACT_ATOMS: atom_id res chain seq x y z
N MET A 1 -0.79 17.28 6.01
CA MET A 1 -0.59 17.25 4.53
C MET A 1 -1.90 16.90 3.84
N THR A 2 -2.07 17.37 2.62
CA THR A 2 -3.25 17.02 1.81
C THR A 2 -3.07 15.64 1.18
N THR A 3 -4.17 15.11 0.64
CA THR A 3 -4.12 13.83 -0.08
C THR A 3 -3.22 13.92 -1.32
N ARG A 4 -3.27 15.03 -2.06
CA ARG A 4 -2.37 15.25 -3.19
C ARG A 4 -0.91 15.24 -2.75
N GLU A 5 -0.59 15.96 -1.68
CA GLU A 5 0.77 15.99 -1.14
C GLU A 5 1.24 14.61 -0.69
N PHE A 6 0.34 13.81 -0.10
CA PHE A 6 0.66 12.43 0.25
C PHE A 6 1.11 11.64 -0.98
N TYR A 7 0.31 11.68 -2.07
CA TYR A 7 0.66 10.95 -3.29
C TYR A 7 1.99 11.43 -3.88
N GLU A 8 2.22 12.73 -3.88
CA GLU A 8 3.48 13.30 -4.34
C GLU A 8 4.66 12.80 -3.49
N SER A 9 4.46 12.71 -2.18
CA SER A 9 5.53 12.31 -1.24
C SER A 9 5.96 10.85 -1.44
N ILE A 10 5.09 9.98 -1.95
CA ILE A 10 5.42 8.59 -2.21
C ILE A 10 5.75 8.32 -3.67
N GLY A 11 5.86 9.35 -4.48
CA GLY A 11 6.20 9.23 -5.91
C GLY A 11 5.09 8.65 -6.77
N ALA A 12 3.83 8.76 -6.34
CA ALA A 12 2.68 8.22 -7.05
C ALA A 12 1.92 9.31 -7.81
N SER A 13 1.10 8.90 -8.78
CA SER A 13 0.31 9.82 -9.59
C SER A 13 -1.06 10.07 -9.01
N TYR A 14 -1.25 11.20 -8.36
CA TYR A 14 -2.54 11.62 -7.83
C TYR A 14 -3.60 11.71 -8.94
N ASP A 15 -3.22 12.28 -10.09
CA ASP A 15 -4.17 12.50 -11.19
C ASP A 15 -4.73 11.18 -11.74
N SER A 16 -3.91 10.13 -11.82
CA SER A 16 -4.37 8.81 -12.27
C SER A 16 -5.38 8.21 -11.29
N VAL A 17 -5.15 8.39 -10.00
CA VAL A 17 -6.03 7.88 -8.96
C VAL A 17 -7.33 8.68 -8.94
N LEU A 18 -7.25 9.99 -9.15
CA LEU A 18 -8.42 10.86 -9.21
C LEU A 18 -9.38 10.46 -10.33
N VAL A 19 -8.84 10.10 -11.50
CA VAL A 19 -9.66 9.61 -12.61
C VAL A 19 -10.43 8.35 -12.20
N ARG A 20 -9.76 7.44 -11.48
CA ARG A 20 -10.35 6.17 -11.06
C ARG A 20 -11.42 6.33 -9.99
N PHE A 21 -11.17 7.15 -8.97
CA PHE A 21 -12.08 7.30 -7.83
C PHE A 21 -13.12 8.40 -8.03
N GLY A 22 -12.85 9.35 -8.90
CA GLY A 22 -13.79 10.42 -9.23
C GLY A 22 -13.79 11.62 -8.29
N SER A 23 -13.24 11.51 -7.08
CA SER A 23 -13.16 12.64 -6.15
C SER A 23 -12.04 12.44 -5.13
N GLU A 24 -11.48 13.56 -4.65
CA GLU A 24 -10.47 13.54 -3.60
C GLU A 24 -11.02 12.93 -2.31
N LYS A 25 -12.26 13.20 -2.00
CA LYS A 25 -12.91 12.66 -0.80
C LYS A 25 -12.86 11.13 -0.77
N MET A 26 -13.15 10.50 -1.92
CA MET A 26 -13.11 9.05 -2.03
C MET A 26 -11.69 8.52 -1.92
N ILE A 27 -10.73 9.19 -2.56
CA ILE A 27 -9.32 8.81 -2.47
C ILE A 27 -8.87 8.85 -1.01
N THR A 28 -9.15 9.96 -0.32
CA THR A 28 -8.75 10.14 1.08
C THR A 28 -9.32 9.04 1.96
N LYS A 29 -10.60 8.71 1.77
CA LYS A 29 -11.27 7.67 2.53
C LYS A 29 -10.57 6.32 2.40
N PHE A 30 -10.29 5.91 1.16
CA PHE A 30 -9.69 4.60 0.92
C PHE A 30 -8.20 4.58 1.27
N ALA A 31 -7.47 5.67 1.04
CA ALA A 31 -6.07 5.75 1.43
C ALA A 31 -5.91 5.64 2.95
N LYS A 32 -6.78 6.29 3.71
CA LYS A 32 -6.74 6.22 5.18
C LYS A 32 -7.09 4.83 5.70
N ARG A 33 -7.99 4.13 5.03
CA ARG A 33 -8.32 2.74 5.40
C ARG A 33 -7.12 1.82 5.29
N PHE A 34 -6.15 2.15 4.45
CA PHE A 34 -4.93 1.36 4.33
C PHE A 34 -4.18 1.26 5.65
N ALA A 35 -4.21 2.31 6.48
CA ALA A 35 -3.56 2.29 7.79
C ALA A 35 -4.18 1.25 8.74
N ASP A 36 -5.46 0.94 8.56
CA ASP A 36 -6.19 -0.01 9.39
C ASP A 36 -6.22 -1.43 8.78
N ASP A 37 -5.73 -1.58 7.55
CA ASP A 37 -5.71 -2.86 6.86
C ASP A 37 -4.61 -3.75 7.42
N THR A 38 -4.93 -5.02 7.68
CA THR A 38 -4.02 -5.95 8.33
C THR A 38 -3.28 -6.87 7.36
N THR A 39 -3.48 -6.70 6.04
CA THR A 39 -2.91 -7.62 5.04
C THR A 39 -1.40 -7.74 5.15
N PHE A 40 -0.70 -6.62 5.31
CA PHE A 40 0.77 -6.64 5.43
C PHE A 40 1.21 -7.39 6.68
N GLN A 41 0.58 -7.12 7.82
CA GLN A 41 0.92 -7.79 9.08
C GLN A 41 0.64 -9.29 9.01
N ASP A 42 -0.47 -9.67 8.38
CA ASP A 42 -0.81 -11.08 8.18
C ASP A 42 0.19 -11.78 7.28
N MET A 43 0.68 -11.08 6.25
CA MET A 43 1.73 -11.59 5.38
C MET A 43 3.02 -11.84 6.17
N CYS A 44 3.43 -10.88 6.99
CA CYS A 44 4.64 -11.01 7.81
C CYS A 44 4.52 -12.18 8.79
N LYS A 45 3.36 -12.34 9.41
CA LYS A 45 3.10 -13.43 10.34
C LYS A 45 3.19 -14.78 9.64
N ALA A 46 2.60 -14.89 8.44
CA ALA A 46 2.67 -16.11 7.65
C ALA A 46 4.12 -16.47 7.28
N LEU A 47 4.94 -15.48 6.95
CA LEU A 47 6.36 -15.70 6.66
C LEU A 47 7.12 -16.18 7.89
N GLU A 48 6.86 -15.60 9.06
CA GLU A 48 7.48 -16.04 10.32
C GLU A 48 7.11 -17.49 10.65
N GLU A 49 5.87 -17.87 10.38
CA GLU A 49 5.37 -19.22 10.62
C GLU A 49 5.75 -20.20 9.50
N LYS A 50 6.50 -19.73 8.51
CA LYS A 50 6.91 -20.52 7.34
C LYS A 50 5.73 -21.06 6.56
N ASN A 51 4.61 -20.36 6.59
CA ASN A 51 3.41 -20.69 5.84
C ASN A 51 3.45 -19.98 4.47
N ALA A 52 4.17 -20.58 3.52
CA ALA A 52 4.41 -19.98 2.22
C ALA A 52 3.11 -19.73 1.45
N LYS A 53 2.15 -20.64 1.53
CA LYS A 53 0.87 -20.52 0.82
C LYS A 53 0.10 -19.30 1.29
N GLU A 54 -0.02 -19.12 2.60
CA GLU A 54 -0.72 -17.98 3.18
C GLU A 54 0.02 -16.67 2.92
N ALA A 55 1.35 -16.68 3.03
CA ALA A 55 2.16 -15.50 2.74
C ALA A 55 1.97 -15.06 1.29
N PHE A 56 1.95 -16.00 0.36
CA PHE A 56 1.73 -15.71 -1.05
C PHE A 56 0.33 -15.12 -1.30
N ARG A 57 -0.68 -15.70 -0.65
CA ARG A 57 -2.06 -15.21 -0.75
C ARG A 57 -2.19 -13.77 -0.25
N MET A 58 -1.55 -13.47 0.89
CA MET A 58 -1.56 -12.12 1.45
C MET A 58 -0.81 -11.13 0.56
N ALA A 59 0.32 -11.53 -0.01
CA ALA A 59 1.08 -10.70 -0.94
C ALA A 59 0.25 -10.37 -2.19
N HIS A 60 -0.51 -11.32 -2.69
CA HIS A 60 -1.40 -11.11 -3.83
C HIS A 60 -2.49 -10.09 -3.49
N THR A 61 -3.08 -10.21 -2.30
CA THR A 61 -4.09 -9.27 -1.82
C THR A 61 -3.49 -7.87 -1.67
N LEU A 62 -2.30 -7.76 -1.12
CA LEU A 62 -1.61 -6.48 -0.95
C LEU A 62 -1.35 -5.81 -2.31
N LYS A 63 -0.92 -6.57 -3.31
CA LYS A 63 -0.74 -6.04 -4.66
C LYS A 63 -2.03 -5.44 -5.21
N GLY A 64 -3.16 -6.13 -5.03
CA GLY A 64 -4.45 -5.64 -5.47
C GLY A 64 -4.84 -4.31 -4.82
N ILE A 65 -4.64 -4.21 -3.52
CA ILE A 65 -4.90 -2.98 -2.78
C ILE A 65 -4.01 -1.84 -3.30
N CYS A 66 -2.72 -2.09 -3.46
CA CYS A 66 -1.76 -1.09 -3.93
C CYS A 66 -2.08 -0.64 -5.36
N SER A 67 -2.47 -1.57 -6.23
CA SER A 67 -2.86 -1.25 -7.60
C SER A 67 -4.06 -0.31 -7.63
N ASN A 68 -5.08 -0.60 -6.82
CA ASN A 68 -6.29 0.22 -6.76
C ASN A 68 -6.01 1.61 -6.22
N LEU A 69 -5.19 1.71 -5.19
CA LEU A 69 -4.88 2.99 -4.55
C LEU A 69 -3.76 3.78 -5.24
N GLY A 70 -3.11 3.18 -6.24
CA GLY A 70 -2.02 3.85 -6.96
C GLY A 70 -0.73 3.94 -6.16
N PHE A 71 -0.51 3.02 -5.22
CA PHE A 71 0.74 2.96 -4.46
C PHE A 71 1.78 2.18 -5.27
N ASP A 72 2.30 2.81 -6.32
CA ASP A 72 3.08 2.13 -7.35
C ASP A 72 4.38 1.51 -6.85
N GLU A 73 5.10 2.19 -5.99
CA GLU A 73 6.38 1.65 -5.47
C GLU A 73 6.14 0.46 -4.55
N LEU A 74 5.11 0.51 -3.70
CA LEU A 74 4.76 -0.62 -2.86
C LEU A 74 4.22 -1.78 -3.70
N TYR A 75 3.48 -1.50 -4.77
CA TYR A 75 3.02 -2.51 -5.71
C TYR A 75 4.19 -3.28 -6.31
N LYS A 76 5.19 -2.55 -6.82
CA LYS A 76 6.38 -3.17 -7.41
C LYS A 76 7.12 -4.04 -6.43
N ALA A 77 7.32 -3.55 -5.20
CA ALA A 77 7.99 -4.29 -4.15
C ALA A 77 7.21 -5.56 -3.78
N SER A 78 5.89 -5.46 -3.68
CA SER A 78 5.02 -6.59 -3.33
C SER A 78 4.97 -7.65 -4.42
N TYR A 79 5.17 -7.24 -5.68
CA TYR A 79 5.19 -8.15 -6.82
C TYR A 79 6.36 -9.14 -6.70
N ASP A 80 7.48 -8.68 -6.15
CA ASP A 80 8.72 -9.47 -6.11
C ASP A 80 9.09 -9.87 -4.68
N LEU A 81 8.10 -10.30 -3.92
CA LEU A 81 8.25 -10.64 -2.51
C LEU A 81 9.32 -11.70 -2.25
N THR A 82 9.47 -12.66 -3.16
CA THR A 82 10.41 -13.77 -2.97
C THR A 82 11.87 -13.33 -3.09
N GLU A 83 12.13 -12.22 -3.78
CA GLU A 83 13.48 -11.74 -4.01
C GLU A 83 13.88 -10.61 -3.05
N ASP A 84 12.92 -9.81 -2.57
CA ASP A 84 13.27 -8.65 -1.77
C ASP A 84 12.20 -8.31 -0.72
N TYR A 85 12.12 -9.16 0.31
CA TYR A 85 11.20 -8.94 1.42
C TYR A 85 11.50 -7.62 2.16
N GLU A 86 12.80 -7.28 2.31
CA GLU A 86 13.18 -6.04 2.98
C GLU A 86 12.65 -4.82 2.25
N LYS A 87 12.66 -4.86 0.93
CA LYS A 87 12.13 -3.78 0.10
C LYS A 87 10.65 -3.58 0.32
N VAL A 88 9.89 -4.66 0.43
CA VAL A 88 8.45 -4.58 0.73
C VAL A 88 8.23 -3.89 2.06
N CYS A 89 8.99 -4.25 3.07
CA CYS A 89 8.88 -3.64 4.41
C CYS A 89 9.22 -2.15 4.38
N GLU A 90 10.27 -1.76 3.66
CA GLU A 90 10.66 -0.36 3.53
C GLU A 90 9.57 0.46 2.83
N GLU A 91 9.06 -0.03 1.71
CA GLU A 91 8.03 0.68 0.95
C GLU A 91 6.72 0.75 1.71
N TYR A 92 6.35 -0.34 2.40
CA TYR A 92 5.16 -0.32 3.25
C TYR A 92 5.26 0.73 4.34
N LYS A 93 6.41 0.82 4.99
CA LYS A 93 6.61 1.80 6.06
C LYS A 93 6.49 3.23 5.55
N ILE A 94 7.05 3.51 4.38
CA ILE A 94 6.94 4.83 3.75
C ILE A 94 5.47 5.20 3.53
N VAL A 95 4.69 4.28 2.95
CA VAL A 95 3.27 4.53 2.70
C VAL A 95 2.50 4.68 4.03
N TYR A 96 2.74 3.79 4.98
CA TYR A 96 2.04 3.82 6.27
C TYR A 96 2.30 5.12 7.01
N ASP A 97 3.57 5.51 7.13
CA ASP A 97 3.94 6.72 7.84
C ASP A 97 3.36 7.97 7.16
N SER A 98 3.32 7.97 5.83
CA SER A 98 2.81 9.11 5.08
C SER A 98 1.29 9.18 5.10
N VAL A 99 0.59 8.04 4.97
CA VAL A 99 -0.88 8.04 4.94
C VAL A 99 -1.48 8.51 6.26
N THR A 100 -0.80 8.24 7.38
CA THR A 100 -1.26 8.69 8.69
C THR A 100 -1.17 10.20 8.86
N LYS A 101 -0.42 10.88 7.99
CA LYS A 101 -0.25 12.34 8.02
C LYS A 101 -1.26 13.09 7.15
N ILE A 102 -2.12 12.39 6.44
CA ILE A 102 -3.14 13.03 5.62
C ILE A 102 -4.19 13.68 6.54
N ASP A 103 -4.45 14.96 6.31
CA ASP A 103 -5.48 15.71 7.03
C ASP A 103 -6.86 15.37 6.49
N ASN A 104 -7.85 15.44 7.35
CA ASN A 104 -9.25 15.22 6.95
C ASN A 104 -9.82 16.43 6.25
#